data_277713ad81b213a9943daf68f71eeb08
#
_entry.id   277713ad81b213a9943daf68f71eeb08
#
_cell.length_a   1.000
_cell.length_b   1.000
_cell.length_c   1.000
_cell.angle_alpha   90.00
_cell.angle_beta   90.00
_cell.angle_gamma   90.00
#
_symmetry.space_group_name_H-M   'P 1'
#
loop_
_entity.id
_entity.type
_entity.pdbx_description
1 polymer ?
#
loop_
_entity_poly.entity_id
_entity_poly.type
_entity_poly.pdbx_seq_one_letter_code
_entity_poly.pdbx_strand_id
1 'polypeptide(L)'
;MKDFFDTWKFKILIASAVFLVGIMAYAGANGRLTAAPQELLSVAAAPFQRAAAAVSSGVASLWENYADIDAILEENQQLSEENASLRSQMVDYDKLKAENEAYKALANIQEQHPEMSYTSSFVIGRDPLDSFWGFTLDRGTLDGVAVNDAVISDEGYLLGVVREADLTSCKVMTVLHPSFNAAGVVSRTRDNGIITGSADYAADGLCILSNLARSTLSREGDQVITTGLGGVFPPDVLVGVIKELTPEASGKSTLAVIRPGADPRTVRHVFIITNY
;
A
#
# COMPACT_ATOMS: atom_id res chain seq x y z
N MET A 1 51.81 -0.20 19.89
CA MET A 1 51.97 -0.06 21.35
C MET A 1 53.43 -0.14 21.82
N LYS A 2 54.41 -0.53 21.00
CA LYS A 2 55.84 -0.57 21.39
C LYS A 2 56.50 0.80 21.36
N ASP A 3 56.08 1.73 20.52
CA ASP A 3 56.75 3.05 20.33
C ASP A 3 56.45 4.07 21.41
N PHE A 4 55.42 3.86 22.24
CA PHE A 4 55.10 4.75 23.34
C PHE A 4 56.09 4.68 24.51
N PHE A 5 56.63 3.46 24.77
CA PHE A 5 57.61 3.20 25.84
C PHE A 5 59.03 3.68 25.51
N ASP A 6 59.32 3.92 24.21
CA ASP A 6 60.65 4.33 23.78
C ASP A 6 60.82 5.84 23.62
N THR A 7 59.76 6.61 23.82
CA THR A 7 59.80 8.04 23.71
C THR A 7 60.61 8.67 24.86
N TRP A 8 61.56 9.52 24.54
CA TRP A 8 62.39 10.23 25.53
C TRP A 8 61.62 10.85 26.67
N LYS A 9 60.41 11.33 26.40
CA LYS A 9 59.49 11.88 27.41
C LYS A 9 59.03 10.83 28.43
N PHE A 10 58.83 9.58 28.03
CA PHE A 10 58.47 8.48 28.92
C PHE A 10 59.67 8.05 29.79
N LYS A 11 60.89 8.04 29.21
CA LYS A 11 62.13 7.74 29.94
C LYS A 11 62.40 8.82 31.03
N ILE A 12 62.14 10.09 30.74
CA ILE A 12 62.21 11.19 31.70
C ILE A 12 61.17 11.03 32.83
N LEU A 13 59.95 10.62 32.50
CA LEU A 13 58.88 10.43 33.48
C LEU A 13 59.23 9.27 34.44
N ILE A 14 59.71 8.15 33.92
CA ILE A 14 60.18 7.03 34.72
C ILE A 14 61.39 7.44 35.59
N ALA A 15 62.37 8.14 35.03
CA ALA A 15 63.52 8.63 35.79
C ALA A 15 63.09 9.57 36.93
N SER A 16 62.13 10.46 36.69
CA SER A 16 61.54 11.36 37.71
C SER A 16 60.77 10.57 38.79
N ALA A 17 60.02 9.56 38.42
CA ALA A 17 59.29 8.71 39.38
C ALA A 17 60.25 7.88 40.25
N VAL A 18 61.29 7.30 39.67
CA VAL A 18 62.34 6.56 40.42
C VAL A 18 63.10 7.48 41.34
N PHE A 19 63.39 8.72 40.91
CA PHE A 19 64.07 9.74 41.72
C PHE A 19 63.19 10.14 42.92
N LEU A 20 61.89 10.35 42.74
CA LEU A 20 60.93 10.64 43.80
C LEU A 20 60.83 9.50 44.82
N VAL A 21 60.72 8.27 44.34
CA VAL A 21 60.72 7.05 45.21
C VAL A 21 62.03 6.95 45.98
N GLY A 22 63.14 7.23 45.33
CA GLY A 22 64.46 7.26 46.00
C GLY A 22 64.58 8.30 47.09
N ILE A 23 64.07 9.51 46.87
CA ILE A 23 63.97 10.58 47.90
C ILE A 23 63.08 10.14 49.05
N MET A 24 61.88 9.55 48.77
CA MET A 24 60.99 9.03 49.79
C MET A 24 61.63 7.94 50.65
N ALA A 25 62.33 6.97 50.00
CA ALA A 25 63.01 5.89 50.69
C ALA A 25 64.19 6.46 51.57
N TYR A 26 64.95 7.39 51.02
CA TYR A 26 66.04 8.04 51.77
C TYR A 26 65.53 8.87 52.98
N ALA A 27 64.43 9.63 52.80
CA ALA A 27 63.75 10.35 53.83
C ALA A 27 63.16 9.46 54.94
N GLY A 28 62.61 8.30 54.55
CA GLY A 28 62.12 7.29 55.50
C GLY A 28 63.18 6.60 56.30
N ALA A 29 64.38 6.34 55.70
CA ALA A 29 65.50 5.66 56.34
C ALA A 29 66.23 6.53 57.34
N ASN A 30 66.25 7.85 57.19
CA ASN A 30 67.08 8.77 58.04
C ASN A 30 66.26 9.48 59.11
N GLY A 31 64.97 9.19 59.33
CA GLY A 31 64.20 9.69 60.49
C GLY A 31 64.15 11.22 60.71
N ARG A 32 64.51 12.03 59.67
CA ARG A 32 64.52 13.53 59.77
C ARG A 32 63.56 14.20 58.81
N LEU A 33 62.25 14.00 59.03
CA LEU A 33 61.24 14.76 58.34
C LEU A 33 60.54 15.78 59.27
N THR A 34 61.34 16.66 59.86
CA THR A 34 60.77 17.73 60.74
C THR A 34 60.98 19.14 60.21
N ALA A 35 61.32 19.35 58.94
CA ALA A 35 61.36 20.71 58.39
C ALA A 35 61.49 20.71 56.86
N ALA A 36 60.62 20.00 56.13
CA ALA A 36 60.42 20.31 54.72
C ALA A 36 59.20 21.25 54.64
N PRO A 37 59.30 22.43 54.05
CA PRO A 37 58.16 23.33 53.95
C PRO A 37 57.09 22.67 53.09
N GLN A 38 55.87 22.54 53.62
CA GLN A 38 54.71 21.96 52.96
C GLN A 38 54.45 22.57 51.59
N GLU A 39 54.96 23.74 51.32
CA GLU A 39 54.86 24.44 50.02
C GLU A 39 55.63 23.77 48.87
N LEU A 40 56.76 23.12 49.11
CA LEU A 40 57.53 22.44 48.06
C LEU A 40 56.89 21.12 47.61
N LEU A 41 56.23 20.44 48.53
CA LEU A 41 55.48 19.22 48.18
C LEU A 41 54.22 19.57 47.39
N SER A 42 53.55 20.64 47.68
CA SER A 42 52.36 21.09 46.97
C SER A 42 52.65 21.54 45.53
N VAL A 43 53.80 22.21 45.31
CA VAL A 43 54.24 22.66 43.98
C VAL A 43 54.62 21.46 43.08
N ALA A 44 55.25 20.43 43.66
CA ALA A 44 55.60 19.23 42.92
C ALA A 44 54.41 18.26 42.63
N ALA A 45 53.40 18.26 43.52
CA ALA A 45 52.21 17.45 43.36
C ALA A 45 51.14 18.06 42.43
N ALA A 46 51.13 19.39 42.30
CA ALA A 46 50.14 20.13 41.50
C ALA A 46 50.04 19.69 40.02
N PRO A 47 51.16 19.45 39.31
CA PRO A 47 51.05 18.98 37.91
C PRO A 47 50.50 17.56 37.80
N PHE A 48 50.79 16.69 38.78
CA PHE A 48 50.26 15.33 38.80
C PHE A 48 48.77 15.29 39.12
N GLN A 49 48.31 16.13 40.05
CA GLN A 49 46.87 16.25 40.34
C GLN A 49 46.10 16.82 39.18
N ARG A 50 46.66 17.79 38.45
CA ARG A 50 46.04 18.33 37.23
C ARG A 50 45.98 17.28 36.11
N ALA A 51 47.03 16.51 35.90
CA ALA A 51 47.07 15.45 34.92
C ALA A 51 46.08 14.31 35.28
N ALA A 52 46.00 13.91 36.54
CA ALA A 52 45.05 12.91 37.02
C ALA A 52 43.59 13.37 36.88
N ALA A 53 43.32 14.64 37.20
CA ALA A 53 42.00 15.23 37.03
C ALA A 53 41.60 15.34 35.53
N ALA A 54 42.54 15.69 34.65
CA ALA A 54 42.27 15.76 33.21
C ALA A 54 42.03 14.40 32.59
N VAL A 55 42.75 13.35 33.06
CA VAL A 55 42.51 11.98 32.62
C VAL A 55 41.18 11.45 33.15
N SER A 56 40.87 11.71 34.41
CA SER A 56 39.60 11.30 35.04
C SER A 56 38.37 11.95 34.37
N SER A 57 38.45 13.27 34.08
CA SER A 57 37.36 13.94 33.38
C SER A 57 37.21 13.51 31.93
N GLY A 58 38.32 13.21 31.23
CA GLY A 58 38.30 12.71 29.88
C GLY A 58 37.72 11.28 29.77
N VAL A 59 38.00 10.43 30.76
CA VAL A 59 37.42 9.06 30.82
C VAL A 59 35.92 9.13 31.18
N ALA A 60 35.55 9.99 32.13
CA ALA A 60 34.14 10.16 32.52
C ALA A 60 33.27 10.62 31.34
N SER A 61 33.75 11.62 30.59
CA SER A 61 33.00 12.09 29.39
C SER A 61 32.91 11.06 28.26
N LEU A 62 33.90 10.20 28.11
CA LEU A 62 33.81 9.08 27.14
C LEU A 62 32.78 8.04 27.57
N TRP A 63 32.69 7.72 28.86
CA TRP A 63 31.68 6.78 29.38
C TRP A 63 30.27 7.35 29.28
N GLU A 64 30.07 8.62 29.56
CA GLU A 64 28.81 9.32 29.42
C GLU A 64 28.33 9.28 27.94
N ASN A 65 29.23 9.62 27.00
CA ASN A 65 28.95 9.55 25.57
C ASN A 65 28.64 8.14 25.08
N TYR A 66 29.26 7.09 25.63
CA TYR A 66 28.94 5.70 25.27
C TYR A 66 27.58 5.28 25.81
N ALA A 67 27.24 5.64 27.04
CA ALA A 67 25.92 5.34 27.62
C ALA A 67 24.80 6.08 26.87
N ASP A 68 25.04 7.33 26.42
CA ASP A 68 24.08 8.06 25.59
C ASP A 68 23.88 7.43 24.22
N ILE A 69 24.93 6.88 23.60
CA ILE A 69 24.83 6.20 22.31
C ILE A 69 23.98 4.94 22.43
N ASP A 70 24.17 4.12 23.46
CA ASP A 70 23.37 2.92 23.67
C ASP A 70 21.90 3.28 23.93
N ALA A 71 21.61 4.32 24.71
CA ALA A 71 20.26 4.81 24.94
C ALA A 71 19.61 5.32 23.64
N ILE A 72 20.35 6.07 22.81
CA ILE A 72 19.86 6.57 21.52
C ILE A 72 19.60 5.39 20.54
N LEU A 73 20.45 4.37 20.54
CA LEU A 73 20.25 3.17 19.71
C LEU A 73 19.00 2.41 20.14
N GLU A 74 18.78 2.25 21.45
CA GLU A 74 17.59 1.59 21.99
C GLU A 74 16.32 2.39 21.68
N GLU A 75 16.35 3.72 21.85
CA GLU A 75 15.23 4.61 21.47
C GLU A 75 14.96 4.54 19.96
N ASN A 76 16.01 4.54 19.14
CA ASN A 76 15.86 4.44 17.67
C ASN A 76 15.24 3.11 17.27
N GLN A 77 15.62 2.01 17.94
CA GLN A 77 15.03 0.70 17.72
C GLN A 77 13.55 0.68 18.13
N GLN A 78 13.22 1.22 19.31
CA GLN A 78 11.83 1.33 19.77
C GLN A 78 10.98 2.17 18.83
N LEU A 79 11.48 3.34 18.40
CA LEU A 79 10.80 4.19 17.43
C LEU A 79 10.63 3.49 16.06
N SER A 80 11.59 2.67 15.64
CA SER A 80 11.49 1.87 14.42
C SER A 80 10.40 0.79 14.53
N GLU A 81 10.34 0.09 15.67
CA GLU A 81 9.31 -0.91 15.95
C GLU A 81 7.92 -0.28 16.07
N GLU A 82 7.81 0.86 16.75
CA GLU A 82 6.56 1.63 16.84
C GLU A 82 6.11 2.11 15.45
N ASN A 83 7.03 2.62 14.63
CA ASN A 83 6.74 3.03 13.26
C ASN A 83 6.24 1.87 12.39
N ALA A 84 6.86 0.69 12.54
CA ALA A 84 6.42 -0.51 11.84
C ALA A 84 5.02 -0.96 12.29
N SER A 85 4.75 -0.92 13.59
CA SER A 85 3.44 -1.21 14.18
C SER A 85 2.36 -0.23 13.72
N LEU A 86 2.66 1.08 13.77
CA LEU A 86 1.73 2.12 13.31
C LEU A 86 1.41 1.99 11.82
N ARG A 87 2.40 1.66 10.98
CA ARG A 87 2.18 1.39 9.56
C ARG A 87 1.29 0.18 9.33
N SER A 88 1.48 -0.89 10.10
CA SER A 88 0.59 -2.06 10.03
C SER A 88 -0.84 -1.70 10.42
N GLN A 89 -1.03 -0.98 11.53
CA GLN A 89 -2.35 -0.50 11.96
C GLN A 89 -3.01 0.42 10.92
N MET A 90 -2.24 1.25 10.23
CA MET A 90 -2.74 2.10 9.16
C MET A 90 -3.28 1.29 7.99
N VAL A 91 -2.56 0.23 7.58
CA VAL A 91 -3.02 -0.70 6.54
C VAL A 91 -4.31 -1.40 6.96
N ASP A 92 -4.39 -1.88 8.20
CA ASP A 92 -5.59 -2.54 8.73
C ASP A 92 -6.77 -1.55 8.82
N TYR A 93 -6.52 -0.32 9.23
CA TYR A 93 -7.54 0.75 9.26
C TYR A 93 -8.07 1.06 7.85
N ASP A 94 -7.18 1.22 6.87
CA ASP A 94 -7.58 1.49 5.49
C ASP A 94 -8.41 0.33 4.90
N LYS A 95 -8.05 -0.91 5.24
CA LYS A 95 -8.84 -2.09 4.86
C LYS A 95 -10.23 -2.07 5.48
N LEU A 96 -10.33 -1.88 6.80
CA LEU A 96 -11.62 -1.82 7.50
C LEU A 96 -12.49 -0.66 7.02
N LYS A 97 -11.87 0.46 6.68
CA LYS A 97 -12.57 1.62 6.10
C LYS A 97 -13.14 1.29 4.73
N ALA A 98 -12.34 0.65 3.86
CA ALA A 98 -12.81 0.21 2.55
C ALA A 98 -13.96 -0.81 2.66
N GLU A 99 -13.86 -1.78 3.57
CA GLU A 99 -14.94 -2.72 3.85
C GLU A 99 -16.22 -2.01 4.33
N ASN A 100 -16.11 -1.02 5.21
CA ASN A 100 -17.26 -0.26 5.70
C ASN A 100 -17.92 0.57 4.59
N GLU A 101 -17.12 1.18 3.72
CA GLU A 101 -17.63 1.91 2.54
C GLU A 101 -18.35 0.96 1.58
N ALA A 102 -17.80 -0.25 1.36
CA ALA A 102 -18.41 -1.29 0.57
C ALA A 102 -19.76 -1.76 1.13
N TYR A 103 -19.86 -1.98 2.44
CA TYR A 103 -21.15 -2.35 3.08
C TYR A 103 -22.21 -1.22 2.98
N LYS A 104 -21.80 0.04 3.07
CA LYS A 104 -22.70 1.17 2.85
C LYS A 104 -23.19 1.24 1.40
N ALA A 105 -22.28 1.01 0.43
CA ALA A 105 -22.65 0.96 -0.98
C ALA A 105 -23.63 -0.19 -1.24
N LEU A 106 -23.37 -1.38 -0.69
CA LEU A 106 -24.26 -2.53 -0.79
C LEU A 106 -25.66 -2.22 -0.25
N ALA A 107 -25.75 -1.60 0.93
CA ALA A 107 -27.04 -1.23 1.51
C ALA A 107 -27.84 -0.28 0.60
N ASN A 108 -27.18 0.71 -0.01
CA ASN A 108 -27.79 1.63 -0.95
C ASN A 108 -28.28 0.93 -2.23
N ILE A 109 -27.50 -0.01 -2.78
CA ILE A 109 -27.89 -0.79 -3.97
C ILE A 109 -29.05 -1.71 -3.63
N GLN A 110 -29.02 -2.36 -2.48
CA GLN A 110 -30.07 -3.28 -2.03
C GLN A 110 -31.39 -2.57 -1.73
N GLU A 111 -31.35 -1.29 -1.29
CA GLU A 111 -32.56 -0.47 -1.17
C GLU A 111 -33.20 -0.16 -2.53
N GLN A 112 -32.40 -0.05 -3.59
CA GLN A 112 -32.89 0.24 -4.93
C GLN A 112 -33.46 -1.01 -5.62
N HIS A 113 -32.89 -2.19 -5.34
CA HIS A 113 -33.21 -3.48 -5.95
C HIS A 113 -33.34 -4.56 -4.86
N PRO A 114 -34.38 -4.53 -4.04
CA PRO A 114 -34.53 -5.46 -2.91
C PRO A 114 -34.80 -6.91 -3.34
N GLU A 115 -35.16 -7.14 -4.60
CA GLU A 115 -35.38 -8.47 -5.20
C GLU A 115 -34.08 -9.19 -5.55
N MET A 116 -32.95 -8.48 -5.62
CA MET A 116 -31.66 -9.04 -6.00
C MET A 116 -30.85 -9.47 -4.79
N SER A 117 -30.11 -10.55 -4.93
CA SER A 117 -29.12 -11.00 -3.94
C SER A 117 -27.71 -10.67 -4.39
N TYR A 118 -26.94 -10.11 -3.48
CA TYR A 118 -25.59 -9.63 -3.75
C TYR A 118 -24.55 -10.32 -2.86
N THR A 119 -23.44 -10.74 -3.45
CA THR A 119 -22.25 -11.20 -2.73
C THR A 119 -21.13 -10.21 -2.92
N SER A 120 -20.64 -9.63 -1.82
CA SER A 120 -19.50 -8.69 -1.80
C SER A 120 -18.20 -9.45 -2.04
N SER A 121 -17.33 -8.94 -2.92
CA SER A 121 -16.10 -9.61 -3.32
C SER A 121 -14.98 -8.62 -3.63
N PHE A 122 -13.73 -9.04 -3.39
CA PHE A 122 -12.54 -8.26 -3.70
C PHE A 122 -11.76 -8.87 -4.87
N VAL A 123 -11.15 -7.99 -5.66
CA VAL A 123 -10.25 -8.41 -6.73
C VAL A 123 -8.93 -8.88 -6.14
N ILE A 124 -8.61 -10.17 -6.29
CA ILE A 124 -7.39 -10.80 -5.78
C ILE A 124 -6.33 -11.04 -6.86
N GLY A 125 -6.69 -10.94 -8.12
CA GLY A 125 -5.73 -11.16 -9.22
C GLY A 125 -6.17 -10.52 -10.51
N ARG A 126 -5.18 -10.13 -11.33
CA ARG A 126 -5.35 -9.66 -12.70
C ARG A 126 -4.22 -10.23 -13.54
N ASP A 127 -4.55 -10.64 -14.78
CA ASP A 127 -3.52 -11.02 -15.74
C ASP A 127 -3.05 -9.76 -16.49
N PRO A 128 -1.79 -9.33 -16.32
CA PRO A 128 -1.28 -8.15 -17.01
C PRO A 128 -1.16 -8.34 -18.54
N LEU A 129 -1.23 -9.57 -19.04
CA LEU A 129 -1.22 -9.89 -20.46
C LEU A 129 -2.63 -9.94 -21.09
N ASP A 130 -3.68 -9.92 -20.27
CA ASP A 130 -5.05 -9.86 -20.76
C ASP A 130 -5.39 -8.44 -21.24
N SER A 131 -5.52 -8.28 -22.55
CA SER A 131 -5.89 -7.02 -23.19
C SER A 131 -7.31 -6.54 -22.86
N PHE A 132 -8.14 -7.38 -22.25
CA PHE A 132 -9.54 -7.10 -21.93
C PHE A 132 -9.79 -6.95 -20.44
N TRP A 133 -8.71 -6.97 -19.62
CA TRP A 133 -8.73 -6.65 -18.21
C TRP A 133 -9.62 -7.54 -17.35
N GLY A 134 -9.71 -8.84 -17.69
CA GLY A 134 -10.31 -9.84 -16.84
C GLY A 134 -9.64 -9.87 -15.46
N PHE A 135 -10.40 -10.25 -14.43
CA PHE A 135 -9.90 -10.28 -13.06
C PHE A 135 -10.48 -11.48 -12.30
N THR A 136 -9.78 -11.85 -11.22
CA THR A 136 -10.16 -12.91 -10.30
C THR A 136 -10.66 -12.32 -9.00
N LEU A 137 -11.75 -12.89 -8.48
CA LEU A 137 -12.42 -12.51 -7.24
C LEU A 137 -12.19 -13.55 -6.14
N ASP A 138 -12.27 -13.14 -4.87
CA ASP A 138 -12.10 -13.97 -3.67
C ASP A 138 -13.39 -14.69 -3.23
N ARG A 139 -14.36 -14.84 -4.12
CA ARG A 139 -15.63 -15.56 -3.90
C ARG A 139 -15.85 -16.62 -4.97
N GLY A 140 -16.42 -17.75 -4.57
CA GLY A 140 -16.63 -18.88 -5.43
C GLY A 140 -17.96 -19.58 -5.20
N THR A 141 -18.06 -20.82 -5.63
CA THR A 141 -19.30 -21.61 -5.51
C THR A 141 -19.73 -21.85 -4.07
N LEU A 142 -18.80 -21.84 -3.10
CA LEU A 142 -19.12 -21.93 -1.69
C LEU A 142 -19.85 -20.69 -1.16
N ASP A 143 -19.68 -19.55 -1.82
CA ASP A 143 -20.34 -18.28 -1.49
C ASP A 143 -21.62 -18.06 -2.32
N GLY A 144 -22.05 -19.07 -3.08
CA GLY A 144 -23.26 -19.03 -3.92
C GLY A 144 -23.02 -18.44 -5.31
N VAL A 145 -21.76 -18.20 -5.70
CA VAL A 145 -21.42 -17.66 -7.02
C VAL A 145 -21.51 -18.74 -8.09
N ALA A 146 -22.15 -18.41 -9.19
CA ALA A 146 -22.30 -19.29 -10.35
C ALA A 146 -21.75 -18.65 -11.64
N VAL A 147 -21.49 -19.48 -12.63
CA VAL A 147 -21.16 -19.04 -13.99
C VAL A 147 -22.36 -18.29 -14.57
N ASN A 148 -22.11 -17.16 -15.21
CA ASN A 148 -23.03 -16.18 -15.74
C ASN A 148 -23.63 -15.20 -14.72
N ASP A 149 -23.22 -15.21 -13.46
CA ASP A 149 -23.60 -14.17 -12.51
C ASP A 149 -23.03 -12.82 -12.97
N ALA A 150 -23.85 -11.78 -12.91
CA ALA A 150 -23.44 -10.43 -13.28
C ALA A 150 -22.57 -9.80 -12.17
N VAL A 151 -21.54 -9.07 -12.58
CA VAL A 151 -20.62 -8.37 -11.67
C VAL A 151 -20.75 -6.87 -11.87
N ILE A 152 -21.01 -6.15 -10.77
CA ILE A 152 -21.20 -4.70 -10.75
C ILE A 152 -20.20 -4.02 -9.81
N SER A 153 -19.96 -2.74 -10.06
CA SER A 153 -19.18 -1.89 -9.14
C SER A 153 -19.98 -1.52 -7.90
N ASP A 154 -19.30 -0.92 -6.94
CA ASP A 154 -19.89 -0.29 -5.73
C ASP A 154 -20.87 0.87 -6.05
N GLU A 155 -20.78 1.44 -7.23
CA GLU A 155 -21.72 2.45 -7.74
C GLU A 155 -22.86 1.85 -8.56
N GLY A 156 -22.93 0.51 -8.72
CA GLY A 156 -24.00 -0.18 -9.45
C GLY A 156 -23.78 -0.31 -10.97
N TYR A 157 -22.61 0.02 -11.49
CA TYR A 157 -22.31 -0.13 -12.91
C TYR A 157 -21.85 -1.55 -13.28
N LEU A 158 -22.33 -2.07 -14.40
CA LEU A 158 -21.94 -3.35 -14.92
C LEU A 158 -20.46 -3.38 -15.31
N LEU A 159 -19.72 -4.32 -14.72
CA LEU A 159 -18.29 -4.54 -14.98
C LEU A 159 -18.05 -5.75 -15.87
N GLY A 160 -18.88 -6.77 -15.75
CA GLY A 160 -18.70 -8.02 -16.47
C GLY A 160 -19.61 -9.14 -16.01
N VAL A 161 -19.17 -10.36 -16.27
CA VAL A 161 -19.89 -11.60 -15.94
C VAL A 161 -18.90 -12.66 -15.45
N VAL A 162 -19.31 -13.48 -14.49
CA VAL A 162 -18.55 -14.65 -14.04
C VAL A 162 -18.44 -15.66 -15.17
N ARG A 163 -17.21 -15.92 -15.64
CA ARG A 163 -16.92 -16.89 -16.69
C ARG A 163 -16.58 -18.27 -16.16
N GLU A 164 -15.81 -18.31 -15.07
CA GLU A 164 -15.39 -19.55 -14.40
C GLU A 164 -15.61 -19.35 -12.89
N ALA A 165 -16.19 -20.37 -12.24
CA ALA A 165 -16.40 -20.35 -10.79
C ALA A 165 -15.75 -21.59 -10.18
N ASP A 166 -14.71 -21.37 -9.37
CA ASP A 166 -14.05 -22.36 -8.54
C ASP A 166 -14.72 -22.41 -7.15
N LEU A 167 -14.20 -23.22 -6.22
CA LEU A 167 -14.77 -23.35 -4.88
C LEU A 167 -14.72 -22.05 -4.07
N THR A 168 -13.60 -21.33 -4.11
CA THR A 168 -13.32 -20.14 -3.29
C THR A 168 -12.96 -18.89 -4.09
N SER A 169 -12.99 -18.98 -5.42
CA SER A 169 -12.66 -17.88 -6.30
C SER A 169 -13.46 -17.96 -7.59
N CYS A 170 -13.57 -16.86 -8.32
CA CYS A 170 -14.13 -16.86 -9.65
C CYS A 170 -13.39 -15.92 -10.58
N LYS A 171 -13.44 -16.19 -11.90
CA LYS A 171 -12.87 -15.34 -12.93
C LYS A 171 -13.97 -14.58 -13.65
N VAL A 172 -13.76 -13.29 -13.80
CA VAL A 172 -14.69 -12.35 -14.43
C VAL A 172 -14.19 -11.97 -15.81
N MET A 173 -15.07 -12.13 -16.78
CA MET A 173 -14.94 -11.57 -18.13
C MET A 173 -15.57 -10.18 -18.13
N THR A 174 -14.78 -9.17 -18.47
CA THR A 174 -15.26 -7.78 -18.42
C THR A 174 -16.11 -7.40 -19.62
N VAL A 175 -16.83 -6.27 -19.51
CA VAL A 175 -17.58 -5.66 -20.62
C VAL A 175 -16.70 -5.22 -21.79
N LEU A 176 -15.38 -5.22 -21.61
CA LEU A 176 -14.40 -4.87 -22.66
C LEU A 176 -14.04 -6.05 -23.54
N HIS A 177 -14.39 -7.29 -23.15
CA HIS A 177 -14.03 -8.50 -23.87
C HIS A 177 -14.94 -8.73 -25.08
N PRO A 178 -14.40 -9.04 -26.26
CA PRO A 178 -15.24 -9.25 -27.48
C PRO A 178 -16.25 -10.40 -27.38
N SER A 179 -16.02 -11.39 -26.52
CA SER A 179 -16.98 -12.47 -26.26
C SER A 179 -18.04 -12.12 -25.22
N PHE A 180 -17.93 -10.93 -24.59
CA PHE A 180 -18.99 -10.44 -23.71
C PHE A 180 -20.20 -10.00 -24.55
N ASN A 181 -21.39 -10.45 -24.19
CA ASN A 181 -22.62 -10.09 -24.89
C ASN A 181 -23.75 -9.90 -23.88
N ALA A 182 -24.26 -8.70 -23.79
CA ALA A 182 -25.43 -8.38 -22.98
C ALA A 182 -26.46 -7.62 -23.82
N ALA A 183 -27.72 -7.91 -23.64
CA ALA A 183 -28.77 -7.14 -24.26
C ALA A 183 -28.89 -5.77 -23.56
N GLY A 184 -28.67 -4.70 -24.31
CA GLY A 184 -28.71 -3.32 -23.82
C GLY A 184 -29.76 -2.47 -24.48
N VAL A 185 -30.12 -1.38 -23.80
CA VAL A 185 -31.07 -0.38 -24.30
C VAL A 185 -30.58 1.02 -23.93
N VAL A 186 -30.75 1.97 -24.82
CA VAL A 186 -30.54 3.37 -24.51
C VAL A 186 -31.72 3.88 -23.69
N SER A 187 -31.48 4.32 -22.46
CA SER A 187 -32.52 4.65 -21.49
C SER A 187 -33.56 5.66 -22.02
N ARG A 188 -33.09 6.71 -22.71
CA ARG A 188 -33.93 7.79 -23.21
C ARG A 188 -34.75 7.41 -24.46
N THR A 189 -34.10 6.79 -25.45
CA THR A 189 -34.73 6.53 -26.76
C THR A 189 -35.37 5.16 -26.86
N ARG A 190 -35.03 4.26 -25.90
CA ARG A 190 -35.45 2.86 -25.86
C ARG A 190 -34.97 2.06 -27.08
N ASP A 191 -33.92 2.54 -27.74
CA ASP A 191 -33.26 1.79 -28.82
C ASP A 191 -32.49 0.61 -28.23
N ASN A 192 -32.83 -0.59 -28.72
CA ASN A 192 -32.19 -1.83 -28.29
C ASN A 192 -30.91 -2.12 -29.10
N GLY A 193 -29.95 -2.72 -28.46
CA GLY A 193 -28.71 -3.19 -29.08
C GLY A 193 -28.06 -4.29 -28.27
N ILE A 194 -26.86 -4.68 -28.69
CA ILE A 194 -26.02 -5.66 -27.99
C ILE A 194 -24.78 -4.95 -27.49
N ILE A 195 -24.59 -4.99 -26.16
CA ILE A 195 -23.39 -4.50 -25.48
C ILE A 195 -22.32 -5.58 -25.65
N THR A 196 -21.18 -5.22 -26.21
CA THR A 196 -20.03 -6.11 -26.37
C THR A 196 -18.73 -5.34 -26.26
N GLY A 197 -17.63 -6.03 -25.96
CA GLY A 197 -16.30 -5.42 -26.03
C GLY A 197 -15.78 -5.41 -27.48
N SER A 198 -14.74 -4.63 -27.70
CA SER A 198 -14.04 -4.58 -28.97
C SER A 198 -12.55 -4.41 -28.74
N ALA A 199 -11.74 -5.16 -29.49
CA ALA A 199 -10.28 -5.04 -29.40
C ALA A 199 -9.78 -3.62 -29.73
N ASP A 200 -10.49 -2.90 -30.61
CA ASP A 200 -10.12 -1.55 -31.02
C ASP A 200 -10.34 -0.52 -29.91
N TYR A 201 -11.24 -0.79 -28.97
CA TYR A 201 -11.65 0.15 -27.93
C TYR A 201 -11.26 -0.28 -26.50
N ALA A 202 -10.89 -1.56 -26.31
CA ALA A 202 -10.59 -2.13 -24.98
C ALA A 202 -9.40 -1.43 -24.31
N ALA A 203 -8.36 -1.04 -25.06
CA ALA A 203 -7.21 -0.32 -24.54
C ALA A 203 -7.60 1.03 -23.92
N ASP A 204 -8.60 1.70 -24.47
CA ASP A 204 -9.15 2.96 -23.98
C ASP A 204 -10.20 2.75 -22.87
N GLY A 205 -10.51 1.50 -22.50
CA GLY A 205 -11.51 1.16 -21.51
C GLY A 205 -12.94 1.40 -21.98
N LEU A 206 -13.20 1.29 -23.28
CA LEU A 206 -14.51 1.51 -23.91
C LEU A 206 -15.09 0.19 -24.40
N CYS A 207 -16.41 0.11 -24.38
CA CYS A 207 -17.17 -0.97 -25.01
C CYS A 207 -18.13 -0.41 -26.07
N ILE A 208 -18.90 -1.24 -26.73
CA ILE A 208 -19.79 -0.83 -27.81
C ILE A 208 -21.21 -1.36 -27.60
N LEU A 209 -22.18 -0.59 -28.06
CA LEU A 209 -23.57 -1.02 -28.29
C LEU A 209 -23.78 -1.11 -29.78
N SER A 210 -23.86 -2.33 -30.28
CA SER A 210 -24.06 -2.64 -31.70
C SER A 210 -25.53 -2.84 -32.04
N ASN A 211 -25.83 -2.92 -33.35
CA ASN A 211 -27.19 -3.18 -33.89
C ASN A 211 -28.22 -2.10 -33.56
N LEU A 212 -27.84 -0.86 -33.28
CA LEU A 212 -28.78 0.23 -33.18
C LEU A 212 -29.41 0.50 -34.57
N ALA A 213 -30.69 0.87 -34.59
CA ALA A 213 -31.35 1.27 -35.82
C ALA A 213 -30.63 2.45 -36.48
N ARG A 214 -30.49 2.47 -37.80
CA ARG A 214 -29.88 3.59 -38.52
C ARG A 214 -30.60 4.94 -38.28
N SER A 215 -31.90 4.88 -38.00
CA SER A 215 -32.73 6.03 -37.66
C SER A 215 -32.76 6.35 -36.17
N THR A 216 -31.80 5.81 -35.41
CA THR A 216 -31.74 6.07 -33.96
C THR A 216 -31.70 7.57 -33.67
N LEU A 217 -32.38 7.97 -32.61
CA LEU A 217 -32.34 9.32 -32.05
C LEU A 217 -31.41 9.43 -30.85
N SER A 218 -30.61 8.39 -30.60
CA SER A 218 -29.61 8.35 -29.51
C SER A 218 -28.54 9.39 -29.75
N ARG A 219 -27.95 9.93 -28.67
CA ARG A 219 -26.97 11.01 -28.68
C ARG A 219 -25.84 10.70 -27.70
N GLU A 220 -24.73 11.42 -27.87
CA GLU A 220 -23.68 11.47 -26.86
C GLU A 220 -24.27 11.91 -25.49
N GLY A 221 -23.81 11.23 -24.43
CA GLY A 221 -24.30 11.44 -23.05
C GLY A 221 -25.55 10.65 -22.70
N ASP A 222 -26.22 9.95 -23.63
CA ASP A 222 -27.31 9.06 -23.30
C ASP A 222 -26.83 7.86 -22.49
N GLN A 223 -27.59 7.49 -21.45
CA GLN A 223 -27.30 6.33 -20.61
C GLN A 223 -27.70 5.03 -21.29
N VAL A 224 -26.89 4.01 -21.11
CA VAL A 224 -27.13 2.63 -21.54
C VAL A 224 -27.30 1.75 -20.32
N ILE A 225 -28.39 0.95 -20.34
CA ILE A 225 -28.74 -0.01 -19.28
C ILE A 225 -28.96 -1.40 -19.88
N THR A 226 -28.92 -2.44 -19.06
CA THR A 226 -29.28 -3.80 -19.46
C THR A 226 -30.81 -3.93 -19.60
N THR A 227 -31.27 -4.87 -20.44
CA THR A 227 -32.69 -5.11 -20.66
C THR A 227 -33.24 -6.32 -19.91
N GLY A 228 -32.40 -7.17 -19.35
CA GLY A 228 -32.80 -8.48 -18.82
C GLY A 228 -33.11 -9.56 -19.88
N LEU A 229 -33.05 -9.21 -21.16
CA LEU A 229 -33.28 -10.18 -22.23
C LEU A 229 -32.15 -11.22 -22.29
N GLY A 230 -32.52 -12.47 -22.38
CA GLY A 230 -31.59 -13.59 -22.40
C GLY A 230 -31.36 -14.23 -21.02
N GLY A 231 -31.84 -13.65 -19.93
CA GLY A 231 -31.82 -14.24 -18.59
C GLY A 231 -30.42 -14.45 -17.99
N VAL A 232 -29.41 -13.68 -18.48
CA VAL A 232 -28.02 -13.69 -17.94
C VAL A 232 -27.76 -12.45 -17.11
N PHE A 233 -28.38 -11.36 -17.45
CA PHE A 233 -28.20 -10.09 -16.76
C PHE A 233 -29.54 -9.59 -16.22
N PRO A 234 -29.62 -9.06 -15.00
CA PRO A 234 -30.82 -8.42 -14.51
C PRO A 234 -31.16 -7.19 -15.37
N PRO A 235 -32.44 -6.78 -15.45
CA PRO A 235 -32.82 -5.56 -16.12
C PRO A 235 -32.33 -4.33 -15.35
N ASP A 236 -32.28 -3.19 -16.05
CA ASP A 236 -32.02 -1.85 -15.51
C ASP A 236 -30.67 -1.63 -14.85
N VAL A 237 -29.70 -2.56 -15.00
CA VAL A 237 -28.31 -2.35 -14.53
C VAL A 237 -27.63 -1.33 -15.42
N LEU A 238 -27.06 -0.28 -14.83
CA LEU A 238 -26.34 0.78 -15.53
C LEU A 238 -25.04 0.22 -16.15
N VAL A 239 -24.77 0.53 -17.41
CA VAL A 239 -23.53 0.17 -18.11
C VAL A 239 -22.61 1.37 -18.23
N GLY A 240 -23.15 2.49 -18.71
CA GLY A 240 -22.38 3.71 -18.90
C GLY A 240 -23.10 4.71 -19.78
N VAL A 241 -22.33 5.57 -20.45
CA VAL A 241 -22.86 6.64 -21.31
C VAL A 241 -22.30 6.52 -22.72
N ILE A 242 -23.10 6.88 -23.71
CA ILE A 242 -22.66 6.96 -25.11
C ILE A 242 -21.61 8.07 -25.24
N LYS A 243 -20.42 7.73 -25.71
CA LYS A 243 -19.35 8.66 -26.01
C LYS A 243 -19.45 9.22 -27.44
N GLU A 244 -19.76 8.34 -28.39
CA GLU A 244 -19.91 8.70 -29.82
C GLU A 244 -20.79 7.67 -30.54
N LEU A 245 -21.31 8.07 -31.69
CA LEU A 245 -22.09 7.22 -32.58
C LEU A 245 -21.39 7.16 -33.94
N THR A 246 -21.18 5.94 -34.44
CA THR A 246 -20.51 5.70 -35.73
C THR A 246 -21.37 4.75 -36.58
N PRO A 247 -21.53 5.01 -37.89
CA PRO A 247 -22.17 4.03 -38.76
C PRO A 247 -21.36 2.72 -38.76
N GLU A 248 -22.04 1.60 -38.62
CA GLU A 248 -21.39 0.30 -38.71
C GLU A 248 -20.89 0.04 -40.14
N ALA A 249 -19.80 -0.70 -40.30
CA ALA A 249 -19.19 -1.01 -41.60
C ALA A 249 -20.17 -1.61 -42.60
N SER A 250 -21.20 -2.31 -42.11
CA SER A 250 -22.31 -2.87 -42.95
C SER A 250 -23.21 -1.79 -43.56
N GLY A 251 -23.19 -0.56 -43.06
CA GLY A 251 -24.08 0.54 -43.42
C GLY A 251 -25.56 0.33 -43.09
N LYS A 252 -25.92 -0.78 -42.42
CA LYS A 252 -27.31 -1.14 -42.09
C LYS A 252 -27.71 -0.69 -40.68
N SER A 253 -26.75 -0.55 -39.79
CA SER A 253 -26.93 -0.22 -38.38
C SER A 253 -25.98 0.87 -37.95
N THR A 254 -26.22 1.41 -36.75
CA THR A 254 -25.35 2.35 -36.07
C THR A 254 -24.71 1.64 -34.85
N LEU A 255 -23.47 1.95 -34.60
CA LEU A 255 -22.71 1.52 -33.44
C LEU A 255 -22.55 2.70 -32.49
N ALA A 256 -22.84 2.53 -31.22
CA ALA A 256 -22.51 3.50 -30.21
C ALA A 256 -21.30 3.02 -29.38
N VAL A 257 -20.29 3.86 -29.27
CA VAL A 257 -19.16 3.64 -28.37
C VAL A 257 -19.58 4.10 -26.99
N ILE A 258 -19.49 3.20 -26.01
CA ILE A 258 -19.88 3.44 -24.63
C ILE A 258 -18.64 3.65 -23.78
N ARG A 259 -18.69 4.66 -22.92
CA ARG A 259 -17.79 4.78 -21.78
C ARG A 259 -18.48 4.12 -20.59
N PRO A 260 -17.98 2.98 -20.08
CA PRO A 260 -18.50 2.36 -18.86
C PRO A 260 -18.49 3.34 -17.69
N GLY A 261 -19.46 3.24 -16.81
CA GLY A 261 -19.54 4.11 -15.64
C GLY A 261 -18.50 3.79 -14.58
N ALA A 262 -18.04 2.55 -14.54
CA ALA A 262 -16.90 2.12 -13.73
C ALA A 262 -15.81 1.52 -14.62
N ASP A 263 -14.54 1.75 -14.27
CA ASP A 263 -13.40 1.25 -15.04
C ASP A 263 -12.95 -0.14 -14.54
N PRO A 264 -13.16 -1.21 -15.33
CA PRO A 264 -12.75 -2.56 -14.93
C PRO A 264 -11.26 -2.71 -14.63
N ARG A 265 -10.41 -1.78 -15.13
CA ARG A 265 -8.95 -1.81 -14.95
C ARG A 265 -8.50 -1.45 -13.54
N THR A 266 -9.28 -0.64 -12.84
CA THR A 266 -8.89 -0.04 -11.56
C THR A 266 -9.73 -0.49 -10.37
N VAL A 267 -10.89 -1.12 -10.63
CA VAL A 267 -11.81 -1.58 -9.57
C VAL A 267 -11.13 -2.56 -8.62
N ARG A 268 -11.39 -2.43 -7.33
CA ARG A 268 -10.83 -3.30 -6.29
C ARG A 268 -11.90 -4.08 -5.54
N HIS A 269 -13.09 -3.51 -5.43
CA HIS A 269 -14.23 -4.07 -4.75
C HIS A 269 -15.42 -4.12 -5.72
N VAL A 270 -16.19 -5.20 -5.68
CA VAL A 270 -17.31 -5.45 -6.59
C VAL A 270 -18.42 -6.20 -5.87
N PHE A 271 -19.62 -6.18 -6.45
CA PHE A 271 -20.72 -7.02 -6.04
C PHE A 271 -21.06 -8.02 -7.16
N ILE A 272 -21.29 -9.26 -6.78
CA ILE A 272 -21.75 -10.32 -7.67
C ILE A 272 -23.25 -10.47 -7.42
N ILE A 273 -24.07 -10.39 -8.46
CA ILE A 273 -25.51 -10.61 -8.39
C ILE A 273 -25.77 -12.10 -8.54
N THR A 274 -26.08 -12.76 -7.44
CA THR A 274 -26.24 -14.23 -7.39
C THR A 274 -27.67 -14.71 -7.61
N ASN A 275 -28.65 -13.80 -7.50
CA ASN A 275 -30.05 -14.09 -7.80
C ASN A 275 -30.81 -12.79 -8.14
N TYR A 276 -31.72 -12.85 -9.13
CA TYR A 276 -32.55 -11.72 -9.57
C TYR A 276 -33.84 -12.18 -10.24
#